data_42ed8655770bb41789fde368e23b2d45
#
_entry.id   42ed8655770bb41789fde368e23b2d45
#
_cell.length_a   1.000
_cell.length_b   1.000
_cell.length_c   1.000
_cell.angle_alpha   90.00
_cell.angle_beta   90.00
_cell.angle_gamma   90.00
#
_symmetry.space_group_name_H-M   'P 1'
#
loop_
_entity.id
_entity.type
_entity.pdbx_description
1 polymer ?
#
loop_
_entity_poly.entity_id
_entity_poly.type
_entity_poly.pdbx_seq_one_letter_code
_entity_poly.pdbx_strand_id
1 'polypeptide(L)'
;QHRSLARDFDIVLMTERDFGDRMLPSGHLREPLSSLRRADAIVLPGDFSAQEMMLKGFALQGKLIWRMRREIVVSAAPAAPIVFCGIAKPQQFFAQVRAAGVRPAAEVEFRDHHAYDRSDIERLLAMRGKLGAGGFLTTEKDAVNLGSLQEELKPFAIAALDLTIDHPNEVVDAILAKTIFTRIKRPEGPLVRKS
;
A
#
# COMPACT_ATOMS: atom_id res chain seq x y z
N GLN A 1 -8.05 -9.67 -13.94
CA GLN A 1 -8.77 -8.58 -14.61
C GLN A 1 -8.10 -8.26 -15.94
N HIS A 2 -8.83 -7.81 -16.95
CA HIS A 2 -8.32 -7.37 -18.25
C HIS A 2 -7.40 -8.38 -18.95
N ARG A 3 -7.84 -9.62 -19.12
CA ARG A 3 -7.07 -10.69 -19.78
C ARG A 3 -6.75 -10.41 -21.26
N SER A 4 -7.49 -9.49 -21.88
CA SER A 4 -7.26 -9.02 -23.25
C SER A 4 -6.07 -8.05 -23.38
N LEU A 5 -5.57 -7.51 -22.28
CA LEU A 5 -4.40 -6.64 -22.29
C LEU A 5 -3.13 -7.49 -22.49
N ALA A 6 -2.36 -7.21 -23.54
CA ALA A 6 -1.05 -7.81 -23.72
C ALA A 6 -0.10 -7.32 -22.61
N ARG A 7 0.54 -8.26 -21.93
CA ARG A 7 1.48 -7.99 -20.83
C ARG A 7 2.74 -8.78 -21.05
N ASP A 8 3.86 -8.14 -20.75
CA ASP A 8 5.16 -8.76 -20.89
C ASP A 8 5.63 -9.38 -19.56
N PHE A 9 5.10 -8.88 -18.44
CA PHE A 9 5.42 -9.36 -17.11
C PHE A 9 4.20 -9.22 -16.17
N ASP A 10 3.83 -10.30 -15.50
CA ASP A 10 2.73 -10.32 -14.54
C ASP A 10 3.27 -10.44 -13.10
N ILE A 11 3.03 -9.43 -12.29
CA ILE A 11 3.36 -9.40 -10.86
C ILE A 11 2.07 -9.50 -10.05
N VAL A 12 2.02 -10.43 -9.10
CA VAL A 12 0.89 -10.59 -8.19
C VAL A 12 1.34 -10.27 -6.77
N LEU A 13 0.70 -9.28 -6.15
CA LEU A 13 0.89 -8.99 -4.72
C LEU A 13 -0.09 -9.85 -3.93
N MET A 14 0.45 -10.54 -2.92
CA MET A 14 -0.33 -11.39 -2.03
C MET A 14 -0.15 -10.93 -0.58
N THR A 15 -1.19 -11.11 0.20
CA THR A 15 -1.14 -10.94 1.66
C THR A 15 -1.34 -12.30 2.34
N GLU A 16 -1.00 -12.42 3.61
CA GLU A 16 -1.23 -13.65 4.36
C GLU A 16 -2.70 -14.10 4.31
N ARG A 17 -3.62 -13.14 4.39
CA ARG A 17 -5.06 -13.39 4.32
C ARG A 17 -5.48 -14.07 3.02
N ASP A 18 -4.88 -13.69 1.89
CA ASP A 18 -5.28 -14.20 0.57
C ASP A 18 -5.10 -15.71 0.45
N PHE A 19 -4.13 -16.28 1.16
CA PHE A 19 -3.87 -17.72 1.16
C PHE A 19 -4.94 -18.55 1.87
N GLY A 20 -5.72 -17.95 2.75
CA GLY A 20 -6.84 -18.59 3.45
C GLY A 20 -8.21 -18.12 2.98
N ASP A 21 -8.26 -17.20 2.02
CA ASP A 21 -9.51 -16.57 1.58
C ASP A 21 -10.22 -17.41 0.49
N ARG A 22 -11.48 -17.09 0.30
CA ARG A 22 -12.35 -17.75 -0.68
C ARG A 22 -12.61 -16.83 -1.87
N MET A 23 -13.07 -17.42 -2.95
CA MET A 23 -13.52 -16.65 -4.11
C MET A 23 -14.81 -15.88 -3.82
N LEU A 24 -15.02 -14.77 -4.51
CA LEU A 24 -16.29 -14.06 -4.51
C LEU A 24 -17.44 -15.02 -4.87
N PRO A 25 -18.62 -14.87 -4.25
CA PRO A 25 -19.01 -13.86 -3.28
C PRO A 25 -18.67 -14.21 -1.82
N SER A 26 -18.15 -15.40 -1.52
CA SER A 26 -17.90 -15.91 -0.17
C SER A 26 -16.61 -15.40 0.46
N GLY A 27 -15.75 -14.73 -0.29
CA GLY A 27 -14.48 -14.14 0.12
C GLY A 27 -14.10 -12.97 -0.79
N HIS A 28 -12.82 -12.62 -0.84
CA HIS A 28 -12.33 -11.46 -1.59
C HIS A 28 -11.54 -11.82 -2.85
N LEU A 29 -11.22 -13.12 -3.05
CA LEU A 29 -10.47 -13.55 -4.21
C LEU A 29 -11.34 -13.44 -5.47
N ARG A 30 -10.81 -12.79 -6.49
CA ARG A 30 -11.44 -12.68 -7.82
C ARG A 30 -11.08 -13.83 -8.75
N GLU A 31 -9.97 -14.50 -8.48
CA GLU A 31 -9.50 -15.68 -9.18
C GLU A 31 -8.99 -16.71 -8.15
N PRO A 32 -9.07 -18.02 -8.46
CA PRO A 32 -8.57 -19.04 -7.56
C PRO A 32 -7.03 -18.93 -7.43
N LEU A 33 -6.49 -19.37 -6.31
CA LEU A 33 -5.04 -19.34 -6.07
C LEU A 33 -4.24 -20.14 -7.12
N SER A 34 -4.84 -21.13 -7.75
CA SER A 34 -4.23 -21.84 -8.90
C SER A 34 -3.89 -20.92 -10.07
N SER A 35 -4.50 -19.74 -10.16
CA SER A 35 -4.18 -18.74 -11.18
C SER A 35 -2.81 -18.09 -11.02
N LEU A 36 -2.18 -18.22 -9.85
CA LEU A 36 -0.79 -17.79 -9.61
C LEU A 36 0.21 -18.46 -10.56
N ARG A 37 -0.15 -19.62 -11.15
CA ARG A 37 0.68 -20.27 -12.18
C ARG A 37 0.95 -19.37 -13.39
N ARG A 38 0.10 -18.38 -13.67
CA ARG A 38 0.28 -17.43 -14.78
C ARG A 38 1.18 -16.26 -14.44
N ALA A 39 1.36 -15.95 -13.16
CA ALA A 39 2.22 -14.88 -12.71
C ALA A 39 3.69 -15.20 -13.02
N ASP A 40 4.47 -14.19 -13.29
CA ASP A 40 5.91 -14.28 -13.43
C ASP A 40 6.61 -14.12 -12.09
N ALA A 41 6.11 -13.19 -11.29
CA ALA A 41 6.58 -12.95 -9.95
C ALA A 41 5.41 -12.83 -8.95
N ILE A 42 5.69 -13.23 -7.72
CA ILE A 42 4.78 -13.08 -6.58
C ILE A 42 5.50 -12.24 -5.54
N VAL A 43 4.85 -11.16 -5.10
CA VAL A 43 5.35 -10.29 -4.04
C VAL A 43 4.61 -10.64 -2.74
N LEU A 44 5.37 -10.93 -1.70
CA LEU A 44 4.90 -11.32 -0.39
C LEU A 44 5.27 -10.27 0.66
N PRO A 45 4.54 -10.17 1.79
CA PRO A 45 5.00 -9.42 2.96
C PRO A 45 6.38 -9.91 3.43
N GLY A 46 7.21 -8.99 3.92
CA GLY A 46 8.59 -9.28 4.30
C GLY A 46 8.74 -10.32 5.42
N ASP A 47 7.75 -10.41 6.28
CA ASP A 47 7.64 -11.37 7.39
C ASP A 47 7.07 -12.74 7.00
N PHE A 48 6.52 -12.87 5.78
CA PHE A 48 5.91 -14.11 5.31
C PHE A 48 6.97 -15.11 4.82
N SER A 49 7.02 -16.31 5.38
CA SER A 49 8.01 -17.31 5.01
C SER A 49 7.61 -18.14 3.78
N ALA A 50 8.60 -18.47 2.93
CA ALA A 50 8.39 -19.40 1.83
C ALA A 50 7.97 -20.81 2.31
N GLN A 51 8.39 -21.18 3.52
CA GLN A 51 8.01 -22.42 4.20
C GLN A 51 6.52 -22.46 4.53
N GLU A 52 5.92 -21.33 4.94
CA GLU A 52 4.48 -21.22 5.18
C GLU A 52 3.66 -21.42 3.89
N MET A 53 4.20 -20.99 2.75
CA MET A 53 3.56 -21.23 1.46
C MET A 53 3.60 -22.71 1.06
N MET A 54 4.73 -23.40 1.30
CA MET A 54 4.84 -24.84 1.02
C MET A 54 3.90 -25.64 1.92
N LEU A 55 3.77 -25.29 3.18
CA LEU A 55 2.85 -25.90 4.14
C LEU A 55 1.37 -25.71 3.76
N LYS A 56 1.04 -24.61 3.07
CA LYS A 56 -0.30 -24.33 2.55
C LYS A 56 -0.57 -24.97 1.17
N GLY A 57 0.32 -25.84 0.68
CA GLY A 57 0.12 -26.66 -0.53
C GLY A 57 0.31 -25.93 -1.87
N PHE A 58 1.00 -24.78 -1.87
CA PHE A 58 1.27 -24.03 -3.10
C PHE A 58 2.63 -24.40 -3.68
N ALA A 59 2.62 -25.10 -4.81
CA ALA A 59 3.83 -25.30 -5.61
C ALA A 59 4.13 -24.04 -6.41
N LEU A 60 5.09 -23.24 -5.95
CA LEU A 60 5.56 -22.05 -6.64
C LEU A 60 6.83 -22.30 -7.46
N GLN A 61 7.00 -23.55 -7.93
CA GLN A 61 8.17 -23.93 -8.72
C GLN A 61 8.32 -23.05 -9.96
N GLY A 62 9.52 -22.48 -10.13
CA GLY A 62 9.85 -21.62 -11.27
C GLY A 62 9.28 -20.20 -11.21
N LYS A 63 8.74 -19.75 -10.06
CA LYS A 63 8.28 -18.37 -9.86
C LYS A 63 9.32 -17.55 -9.15
N LEU A 64 9.43 -16.28 -9.55
CA LEU A 64 10.18 -15.28 -8.79
C LEU A 64 9.38 -14.92 -7.54
N ILE A 65 9.99 -15.03 -6.38
CA ILE A 65 9.39 -14.66 -5.11
C ILE A 65 10.14 -13.44 -4.57
N TRP A 66 9.44 -12.35 -4.46
CA TRP A 66 9.99 -11.11 -3.92
C TRP A 66 9.31 -10.78 -2.60
N ARG A 67 10.05 -10.14 -1.70
CA ARG A 67 9.54 -9.71 -0.40
C ARG A 67 9.44 -8.21 -0.37
N MET A 68 8.33 -7.71 0.16
CA MET A 68 8.07 -6.28 0.28
C MET A 68 7.75 -5.95 1.74
N ARG A 69 8.44 -4.97 2.28
CA ARG A 69 8.14 -4.36 3.57
C ARG A 69 7.37 -3.06 3.36
N ARG A 70 6.45 -2.82 4.27
CA ARG A 70 5.65 -1.60 4.31
C ARG A 70 5.88 -0.97 5.67
N GLU A 71 6.45 0.21 5.67
CA GLU A 71 6.75 0.94 6.89
C GLU A 71 6.17 2.35 6.80
N ILE A 72 5.72 2.88 7.93
CA ILE A 72 5.37 4.30 8.02
C ILE A 72 6.62 5.06 8.42
N VAL A 73 6.98 6.05 7.60
CA VAL A 73 8.04 6.99 7.89
C VAL A 73 7.41 8.32 8.25
N VAL A 74 7.77 8.84 9.41
CA VAL A 74 7.33 10.14 9.89
C VAL A 74 8.56 11.03 10.04
N SER A 75 8.73 11.96 9.11
CA SER A 75 9.79 12.97 9.19
C SER A 75 9.32 14.14 10.05
N ALA A 76 9.91 14.40 11.20
CA ALA A 76 9.61 15.54 12.05
C ALA A 76 8.16 15.58 12.60
N ALA A 77 7.74 14.52 13.30
CA ALA A 77 6.47 14.54 14.03
C ALA A 77 6.46 15.63 15.12
N PRO A 78 5.36 16.39 15.27
CA PRO A 78 5.17 17.26 16.42
C PRO A 78 5.19 16.46 17.74
N ALA A 79 5.53 17.11 18.84
CA ALA A 79 5.49 16.47 20.15
C ALA A 79 4.04 16.08 20.51
N ALA A 80 3.83 14.82 20.89
CA ALA A 80 2.51 14.27 21.24
C ALA A 80 1.38 14.75 20.28
N PRO A 81 1.45 14.43 18.97
CA PRO A 81 0.49 14.95 18.00
C PRO A 81 -0.91 14.36 18.20
N ILE A 82 -1.92 15.05 17.69
CA ILE A 82 -3.20 14.41 17.37
C ILE A 82 -3.00 13.68 16.04
N VAL A 83 -3.12 12.37 16.05
CA VAL A 83 -3.04 11.53 14.85
C VAL A 83 -4.46 11.28 14.36
N PHE A 84 -4.73 11.57 13.09
CA PHE A 84 -6.05 11.35 12.54
C PHE A 84 -5.99 10.76 11.12
N CYS A 85 -7.03 10.04 10.74
CA CYS A 85 -7.14 9.51 9.38
C CYS A 85 -8.58 9.16 8.97
N GLY A 86 -8.85 9.23 7.64
CA GLY A 86 -10.08 8.78 7.00
C GLY A 86 -9.80 7.65 5.98
N ILE A 87 -9.35 6.50 6.47
CA ILE A 87 -8.99 5.32 5.67
C ILE A 87 -9.71 4.06 6.15
N ALA A 88 -9.78 3.04 5.31
CA ALA A 88 -10.50 1.79 5.58
C ALA A 88 -9.99 0.99 6.80
N LYS A 89 -8.73 1.18 7.23
CA LYS A 89 -8.11 0.45 8.35
C LYS A 89 -7.38 1.40 9.31
N PRO A 90 -8.10 2.27 10.03
CA PRO A 90 -7.51 3.30 10.87
C PRO A 90 -6.66 2.73 12.00
N GLN A 91 -7.10 1.65 12.64
CA GLN A 91 -6.39 1.01 13.76
C GLN A 91 -5.01 0.45 13.34
N GLN A 92 -4.90 -0.02 12.09
CA GLN A 92 -3.62 -0.47 11.55
C GLN A 92 -2.66 0.72 11.37
N PHE A 93 -3.17 1.83 10.88
CA PHE A 93 -2.39 3.08 10.73
C PHE A 93 -1.89 3.58 12.09
N PHE A 94 -2.76 3.69 13.07
CA PHE A 94 -2.37 4.14 14.41
C PHE A 94 -1.33 3.22 15.06
N ALA A 95 -1.47 1.90 14.90
CA ALA A 95 -0.48 0.94 15.37
C ALA A 95 0.88 1.14 14.69
N GLN A 96 0.91 1.39 13.38
CA GLN A 96 2.14 1.66 12.63
C GLN A 96 2.79 2.98 13.04
N VAL A 97 2.00 4.03 13.27
CA VAL A 97 2.49 5.33 13.77
C VAL A 97 3.15 5.17 15.15
N ARG A 98 2.52 4.39 16.05
CA ARG A 98 3.13 4.09 17.35
C ARG A 98 4.40 3.25 17.22
N ALA A 99 4.42 2.28 16.31
CA ALA A 99 5.61 1.47 16.04
C ALA A 99 6.77 2.30 15.46
N ALA A 100 6.45 3.37 14.71
CA ALA A 100 7.44 4.35 14.23
C ALA A 100 7.95 5.30 15.33
N GLY A 101 7.59 5.06 16.61
CA GLY A 101 8.08 5.83 17.77
C GLY A 101 7.27 7.09 18.10
N VAL A 102 6.20 7.39 17.37
CA VAL A 102 5.32 8.52 17.68
C VAL A 102 4.41 8.16 18.85
N ARG A 103 4.26 9.09 19.80
CA ARG A 103 3.35 8.96 20.94
C ARG A 103 2.20 9.96 20.78
N PRO A 104 1.04 9.57 20.24
CA PRO A 104 -0.08 10.46 20.04
C PRO A 104 -0.67 10.97 21.36
N ALA A 105 -1.09 12.24 21.42
CA ALA A 105 -1.97 12.75 22.48
C ALA A 105 -3.40 12.26 22.30
N ALA A 106 -3.82 12.05 21.06
CA ALA A 106 -5.10 11.44 20.70
C ALA A 106 -5.02 10.80 19.31
N GLU A 107 -5.87 9.81 19.09
CA GLU A 107 -6.13 9.18 17.81
C GLU A 107 -7.58 9.47 17.40
N VAL A 108 -7.79 10.01 16.18
CA VAL A 108 -9.10 10.41 15.70
C VAL A 108 -9.39 9.70 14.38
N GLU A 109 -10.44 8.91 14.39
CA GLU A 109 -10.91 8.20 13.22
C GLU A 109 -12.01 8.99 12.52
N PHE A 110 -11.87 9.16 11.21
CA PHE A 110 -12.90 9.65 10.30
C PHE A 110 -13.37 8.49 9.40
N ARG A 111 -14.52 8.66 8.78
CA ARG A 111 -15.03 7.69 7.82
C ARG A 111 -14.07 7.55 6.62
N ASP A 112 -13.95 6.36 6.06
CA ASP A 112 -13.14 6.15 4.85
C ASP A 112 -13.58 7.09 3.72
N HIS A 113 -12.60 7.67 3.02
CA HIS A 113 -12.80 8.72 2.02
C HIS A 113 -13.49 9.99 2.55
N HIS A 114 -13.22 10.35 3.81
CA HIS A 114 -13.81 11.55 4.43
C HIS A 114 -13.44 12.82 3.64
N ALA A 115 -14.45 13.63 3.36
CA ALA A 115 -14.27 14.97 2.82
C ALA A 115 -14.22 15.94 4.01
N TYR A 116 -13.02 16.40 4.35
CA TYR A 116 -12.81 17.30 5.49
C TYR A 116 -13.45 18.66 5.24
N ASP A 117 -14.10 19.17 6.27
CA ASP A 117 -14.70 20.49 6.26
C ASP A 117 -14.19 21.36 7.43
N ARG A 118 -14.66 22.60 7.48
CA ARG A 118 -14.24 23.57 8.50
C ARG A 118 -14.60 23.12 9.91
N SER A 119 -15.73 22.44 10.09
CA SER A 119 -16.14 21.95 11.42
C SER A 119 -15.20 20.86 11.95
N ASP A 120 -14.64 20.03 11.06
CA ASP A 120 -13.63 19.04 11.43
C ASP A 120 -12.34 19.70 11.90
N ILE A 121 -11.91 20.77 11.20
CA ILE A 121 -10.71 21.54 11.58
C ILE A 121 -10.91 22.22 12.94
N GLU A 122 -12.04 22.86 13.15
CA GLU A 122 -12.37 23.50 14.43
C GLU A 122 -12.39 22.48 15.60
N ARG A 123 -12.95 21.29 15.35
CA ARG A 123 -12.95 20.18 16.31
C ARG A 123 -11.51 19.71 16.62
N LEU A 124 -10.66 19.53 15.61
CA LEU A 124 -9.27 19.12 15.78
C LEU A 124 -8.48 20.17 16.55
N LEU A 125 -8.63 21.47 16.23
CA LEU A 125 -7.97 22.57 16.92
C LEU A 125 -8.41 22.69 18.39
N ALA A 126 -9.70 22.55 18.68
CA ALA A 126 -10.22 22.53 20.05
C ALA A 126 -9.64 21.35 20.85
N MET A 127 -9.55 20.18 20.24
CA MET A 127 -8.93 18.98 20.84
C MET A 127 -7.45 19.21 21.13
N ARG A 128 -6.69 19.83 20.19
CA ARG A 128 -5.28 20.20 20.38
C ARG A 128 -5.10 21.08 21.60
N GLY A 129 -5.91 22.15 21.72
CA GLY A 129 -5.87 23.06 22.87
C GLY A 129 -6.17 22.35 24.20
N LYS A 130 -7.18 21.50 24.21
CA LYS A 130 -7.61 20.74 25.42
C LYS A 130 -6.55 19.74 25.89
N LEU A 131 -5.86 19.08 24.96
CA LEU A 131 -4.87 18.02 25.27
C LEU A 131 -3.43 18.54 25.36
N GLY A 132 -3.17 19.80 25.02
CA GLY A 132 -1.82 20.35 24.95
C GLY A 132 -0.97 19.66 23.85
N ALA A 133 -1.60 19.16 22.80
CA ALA A 133 -0.89 18.48 21.73
C ALA A 133 -0.01 19.44 20.92
N GLY A 134 1.20 19.01 20.54
CA GLY A 134 2.15 19.83 19.82
C GLY A 134 1.79 20.11 18.36
N GLY A 135 0.85 19.37 17.79
CA GLY A 135 0.43 19.52 16.39
C GLY A 135 -0.38 18.33 15.90
N PHE A 136 -0.33 18.09 14.61
CA PHE A 136 -1.14 17.07 13.94
C PHE A 136 -0.29 16.15 13.07
N LEU A 137 -0.77 14.92 12.91
CA LEU A 137 -0.19 13.91 12.02
C LEU A 137 -1.33 13.17 11.30
N THR A 138 -1.20 13.02 9.99
CA THR A 138 -2.16 12.24 9.18
C THR A 138 -1.50 11.48 8.04
N THR A 139 -2.28 10.79 7.23
CA THR A 139 -1.80 10.08 6.04
C THR A 139 -1.60 11.03 4.85
N GLU A 140 -0.82 10.61 3.84
CA GLU A 140 -0.68 11.34 2.57
C GLU A 140 -2.04 11.54 1.87
N LYS A 141 -2.90 10.51 1.90
CA LYS A 141 -4.24 10.57 1.33
C LYS A 141 -5.11 11.63 2.00
N ASP A 142 -5.10 11.68 3.32
CA ASP A 142 -5.89 12.64 4.08
C ASP A 142 -5.33 14.06 3.93
N ALA A 143 -4.02 14.21 3.85
CA ALA A 143 -3.40 15.51 3.58
C ALA A 143 -3.85 16.08 2.21
N VAL A 144 -3.95 15.23 1.18
CA VAL A 144 -4.51 15.63 -0.12
C VAL A 144 -5.98 16.02 0.01
N ASN A 145 -6.78 15.24 0.76
CA ASN A 145 -8.21 15.51 0.94
C ASN A 145 -8.48 16.79 1.75
N LEU A 146 -7.58 17.17 2.66
CA LEU A 146 -7.65 18.43 3.40
C LEU A 146 -7.46 19.65 2.48
N GLY A 147 -6.68 19.52 1.41
CA GLY A 147 -6.37 20.63 0.52
C GLY A 147 -5.80 21.84 1.27
N SER A 148 -6.39 23.03 1.09
CA SER A 148 -5.96 24.26 1.77
C SER A 148 -6.21 24.27 3.28
N LEU A 149 -7.13 23.47 3.79
CA LEU A 149 -7.45 23.40 5.22
C LEU A 149 -6.27 22.91 6.07
N GLN A 150 -5.31 22.17 5.50
CA GLN A 150 -4.11 21.72 6.20
C GLN A 150 -3.27 22.88 6.76
N GLU A 151 -3.34 24.10 6.16
CA GLU A 151 -2.59 25.27 6.61
C GLU A 151 -3.02 25.72 8.02
N GLU A 152 -4.27 25.47 8.39
CA GLU A 152 -4.83 25.80 9.70
C GLU A 152 -4.38 24.82 10.80
N LEU A 153 -3.90 23.63 10.41
CA LEU A 153 -3.49 22.56 11.33
C LEU A 153 -1.99 22.58 11.70
N LYS A 154 -1.28 23.65 11.43
CA LYS A 154 0.16 23.73 11.75
C LYS A 154 0.42 23.80 13.26
N PRO A 155 1.51 23.14 13.77
CA PRO A 155 2.44 22.26 13.09
C PRO A 155 1.78 20.96 12.60
N PHE A 156 2.07 20.57 11.36
CA PHE A 156 1.42 19.47 10.68
C PHE A 156 2.48 18.55 10.05
N ALA A 157 2.35 17.25 10.28
CA ALA A 157 3.22 16.23 9.69
C ALA A 157 2.40 15.19 8.90
N ILE A 158 3.04 14.59 7.94
CA ILE A 158 2.45 13.54 7.11
C ILE A 158 3.22 12.24 7.38
N ALA A 159 2.48 11.18 7.65
CA ALA A 159 3.01 9.83 7.71
C ALA A 159 3.04 9.27 6.29
N ALA A 160 4.23 9.19 5.71
CA ALA A 160 4.45 8.62 4.39
C ALA A 160 4.52 7.09 4.48
N LEU A 161 3.95 6.41 3.47
CA LEU A 161 4.09 4.97 3.32
C LEU A 161 5.35 4.67 2.52
N ASP A 162 6.35 4.09 3.16
CA ASP A 162 7.54 3.57 2.49
C ASP A 162 7.34 2.09 2.11
N LEU A 163 7.66 1.77 0.87
CA LEU A 163 7.59 0.44 0.30
C LEU A 163 8.99 0.01 -0.12
N THR A 164 9.57 -0.90 0.62
CA THR A 164 10.89 -1.45 0.31
C THR A 164 10.75 -2.88 -0.18
N ILE A 165 11.34 -3.18 -1.33
CA ILE A 165 11.44 -4.55 -1.85
C ILE A 165 12.86 -5.08 -1.60
N ASP A 166 12.96 -6.33 -1.18
CA ASP A 166 14.28 -6.96 -1.00
C ASP A 166 14.96 -7.15 -2.37
N HIS A 167 16.28 -6.89 -2.43
CA HIS A 167 17.09 -7.00 -3.64
C HIS A 167 16.53 -6.24 -4.87
N PRO A 168 16.28 -4.91 -4.78
CA PRO A 168 15.58 -4.14 -5.80
C PRO A 168 16.26 -4.21 -7.17
N ASN A 169 17.58 -4.32 -7.23
CA ASN A 169 18.32 -4.45 -8.50
C ASN A 169 17.99 -5.77 -9.20
N GLU A 170 17.93 -6.89 -8.47
CA GLU A 170 17.56 -8.19 -9.03
C GLU A 170 16.12 -8.19 -9.56
N VAL A 171 15.22 -7.47 -8.87
CA VAL A 171 13.82 -7.29 -9.30
C VAL A 171 13.78 -6.55 -10.64
N VAL A 172 14.51 -5.43 -10.75
CA VAL A 172 14.57 -4.62 -11.96
C VAL A 172 15.18 -5.44 -13.11
N ASP A 173 16.30 -6.12 -12.87
CA ASP A 173 16.99 -6.94 -13.88
C ASP A 173 16.07 -8.08 -14.40
N ALA A 174 15.33 -8.74 -13.52
CA ALA A 174 14.40 -9.80 -13.89
C ALA A 174 13.26 -9.27 -14.79
N ILE A 175 12.70 -8.09 -14.45
CA ILE A 175 11.67 -7.44 -15.25
C ILE A 175 12.20 -7.05 -16.62
N LEU A 176 13.37 -6.40 -16.66
CA LEU A 176 14.01 -5.96 -17.90
C LEU A 176 14.39 -7.13 -18.80
N ALA A 177 15.00 -8.17 -18.26
CA ALA A 177 15.40 -9.35 -19.04
C ALA A 177 14.19 -9.96 -19.76
N LYS A 178 13.06 -10.09 -19.10
CA LYS A 178 11.86 -10.67 -19.71
C LYS A 178 11.17 -9.73 -20.69
N THR A 179 11.06 -8.45 -20.38
CA THR A 179 10.44 -7.46 -21.28
C THR A 179 11.24 -7.25 -22.57
N ILE A 180 12.56 -7.20 -22.48
CA ILE A 180 13.44 -7.12 -23.65
C ILE A 180 13.31 -8.39 -24.49
N PHE A 181 13.36 -9.57 -23.88
CA PHE A 181 13.24 -10.85 -24.57
C PHE A 181 11.89 -10.99 -25.28
N THR A 182 10.81 -10.53 -24.67
CA THR A 182 9.46 -10.54 -25.26
C THR A 182 9.38 -9.61 -26.47
N ARG A 183 9.99 -8.42 -26.39
CA ARG A 183 10.03 -7.47 -27.52
C ARG A 183 10.82 -8.00 -28.72
N ILE A 184 11.96 -8.65 -28.49
CA ILE A 184 12.77 -9.26 -29.56
C ILE A 184 12.00 -10.38 -30.27
N LYS A 185 11.16 -11.13 -29.55
CA LYS A 185 10.35 -12.22 -30.13
C LYS A 185 9.05 -11.76 -30.80
N ARG A 186 8.60 -10.54 -30.58
CA ARG A 186 7.47 -9.93 -31.31
C ARG A 186 8.02 -8.99 -32.37
N PRO A 187 8.20 -9.44 -33.64
CA PRO A 187 8.48 -8.50 -34.73
C PRO A 187 7.31 -7.52 -34.81
N GLU A 188 7.62 -6.25 -34.95
CA GLU A 188 6.64 -5.18 -35.12
C GLU A 188 5.65 -5.55 -36.23
N GLY A 189 4.40 -5.81 -35.85
CA GLY A 189 3.33 -5.90 -36.83
C GLY A 189 3.18 -4.55 -37.52
N PRO A 190 2.75 -4.50 -38.80
CA PRO A 190 2.69 -3.27 -39.56
C PRO A 190 1.77 -2.25 -38.84
N LEU A 191 2.32 -1.05 -38.64
CA LEU A 191 1.57 0.13 -38.18
C LEU A 191 0.38 0.32 -39.12
N VAL A 192 -0.81 -0.08 -38.72
CA VAL A 192 -2.05 0.26 -39.43
C VAL A 192 -2.23 1.78 -39.29
N ARG A 193 -1.76 2.54 -40.28
CA ARG A 193 -2.17 3.92 -40.46
C ARG A 193 -3.67 3.91 -40.77
N LYS A 194 -4.48 4.36 -39.83
CA LYS A 194 -5.87 4.75 -40.15
C LYS A 194 -5.80 6.05 -40.92
N SER A 195 -6.15 5.97 -42.19
CA SER A 195 -6.52 7.10 -43.03
C SER A 195 -7.88 7.67 -42.63
#